data_ddc7c4d8ad6cd91684d27c2b5f2d2905
#
_entry.id   ddc7c4d8ad6cd91684d27c2b5f2d2905
#
_cell.length_a   1.000
_cell.length_b   1.000
_cell.length_c   1.000
_cell.angle_alpha   90.00
_cell.angle_beta   90.00
_cell.angle_gamma   90.00
#
_symmetry.space_group_name_H-M   'P 1'
#
loop_
_entity.id
_entity.type
_entity.pdbx_description
1 polymer ?
#
loop_
_entity_poly.entity_id
_entity_poly.type
_entity_poly.pdbx_seq_one_letter_code
_entity_poly.pdbx_strand_id
1 'polypeptide(L)'
;MRRHGLGLTALAGFGLIVTPAHAQVVKGLYVAGSGGASFNQDQTVRLSPVLPSGRDHYDAGVTGLGSVGWGLGNGFRVEVEGNYRNNRLQQFKSSYFPSAAGGRQQGYGVMANALFDMDIGANWVYPYFGAGIGYGWQAMNASVRAPNNYLSQKIGGTTSNFAYQGIFGLSFPVPFAVGLSFTTEYRFYSLLGPNGHHATGYGSIGGYDAPRPAGAMDGNRVTRNDFNHSLLLGLRYEFNPAPPPPRSVPVMTAPAPAPARSYLVFFDWDRAELTDRARSIVGTAAQNSTHTQLTRIEVNGYTDNSAAHPGTRGAAYNLKLSQRRADAVRAELIRDGVAGGLIAVKGYGESNPLVQTGPNTREPQNRRVEIILH
;
A
#
# COMPACT_ATOMS: atom_id res chain seq x y z
N MET A 1 -48.79 -11.18 7.06
CA MET A 1 -47.80 -10.25 7.67
C MET A 1 -46.97 -11.01 8.69
N ARG A 2 -45.74 -11.37 8.35
CA ARG A 2 -44.71 -11.78 9.29
C ARG A 2 -43.40 -11.21 8.80
N ARG A 3 -42.90 -10.21 9.53
CA ARG A 3 -41.58 -9.59 9.34
C ARG A 3 -40.53 -10.50 9.96
N HIS A 4 -39.57 -10.97 9.18
CA HIS A 4 -38.36 -11.56 9.72
C HIS A 4 -37.30 -10.45 9.82
N GLY A 5 -36.91 -10.13 11.06
CA GLY A 5 -35.84 -9.24 11.37
C GLY A 5 -34.49 -9.94 11.08
N LEU A 6 -33.67 -9.36 10.25
CA LEU A 6 -32.25 -9.72 10.13
C LEU A 6 -31.51 -9.17 11.36
N GLY A 7 -31.00 -10.06 12.19
CA GLY A 7 -30.07 -9.72 13.23
C GLY A 7 -28.67 -9.45 12.62
N LEU A 8 -28.21 -8.22 12.77
CA LEU A 8 -26.81 -7.87 12.56
C LEU A 8 -25.96 -8.45 13.69
N THR A 9 -25.17 -9.47 13.40
CA THR A 9 -24.12 -9.94 14.30
C THR A 9 -22.90 -9.03 14.14
N ALA A 10 -22.56 -8.29 15.20
CA ALA A 10 -21.37 -7.49 15.29
C ALA A 10 -20.12 -8.39 15.26
N LEU A 11 -19.29 -8.29 14.23
CA LEU A 11 -17.95 -8.83 14.24
C LEU A 11 -17.08 -7.94 15.16
N ALA A 12 -16.68 -8.51 16.28
CA ALA A 12 -15.69 -7.92 17.18
C ALA A 12 -14.35 -7.80 16.42
N GLY A 13 -13.87 -6.57 16.31
CA GLY A 13 -12.58 -6.28 15.67
C GLY A 13 -11.42 -6.80 16.52
N PHE A 14 -10.72 -7.81 16.04
CA PHE A 14 -9.36 -8.11 16.49
C PHE A 14 -8.43 -7.01 15.95
N GLY A 15 -7.99 -6.14 16.83
CA GLY A 15 -6.93 -5.17 16.54
C GLY A 15 -5.60 -5.89 16.35
N LEU A 16 -5.31 -6.34 15.14
CA LEU A 16 -3.97 -6.72 14.74
C LEU A 16 -3.13 -5.44 14.62
N ILE A 17 -2.18 -5.27 15.52
CA ILE A 17 -1.10 -4.29 15.34
C ILE A 17 -0.27 -4.79 14.14
N VAL A 18 -0.62 -4.34 12.95
CA VAL A 18 0.12 -4.62 11.73
C VAL A 18 1.33 -3.69 11.72
N THR A 19 2.50 -4.23 12.09
CA THR A 19 3.77 -3.57 11.76
C THR A 19 3.87 -3.48 10.23
N PRO A 20 4.27 -2.34 9.67
CA PRO A 20 4.37 -2.17 8.23
C PRO A 20 5.44 -3.12 7.66
N ALA A 21 5.01 -4.21 7.05
CA ALA A 21 5.85 -4.95 6.13
C ALA A 21 5.73 -4.22 4.79
N HIS A 22 6.81 -3.61 4.31
CA HIS A 22 6.86 -3.13 2.93
C HIS A 22 6.73 -4.36 2.04
N ALA A 23 5.57 -4.56 1.45
CA ALA A 23 5.40 -5.61 0.48
C ALA A 23 6.13 -5.18 -0.79
N GLN A 24 7.00 -6.03 -1.23
CA GLN A 24 7.82 -5.79 -2.39
C GLN A 24 7.05 -6.14 -3.65
N VAL A 25 7.31 -5.39 -4.69
CA VAL A 25 6.89 -5.69 -6.04
C VAL A 25 7.34 -7.11 -6.40
N VAL A 26 6.41 -7.94 -6.90
CA VAL A 26 6.67 -9.35 -7.25
C VAL A 26 7.90 -9.47 -8.14
N LYS A 27 8.86 -10.31 -7.73
CA LYS A 27 10.11 -10.55 -8.46
C LYS A 27 10.39 -12.04 -8.61
N GLY A 28 10.57 -12.48 -9.85
CA GLY A 28 10.88 -13.89 -10.14
C GLY A 28 9.64 -14.77 -10.27
N LEU A 29 9.83 -16.08 -10.15
CA LEU A 29 8.81 -17.09 -10.35
C LEU A 29 7.73 -17.01 -9.25
N TYR A 30 6.48 -17.12 -9.66
CA TYR A 30 5.35 -17.31 -8.77
C TYR A 30 4.31 -18.28 -9.35
N VAL A 31 3.48 -18.81 -8.49
CA VAL A 31 2.28 -19.56 -8.85
C VAL A 31 1.07 -18.92 -8.18
N ALA A 32 -0.08 -18.99 -8.83
CA ALA A 32 -1.33 -18.55 -8.24
C ALA A 32 -2.47 -19.51 -8.55
N GLY A 33 -3.44 -19.55 -7.64
CA GLY A 33 -4.67 -20.32 -7.82
C GLY A 33 -5.84 -19.56 -7.22
N SER A 34 -6.95 -19.49 -7.96
CA SER A 34 -8.14 -18.75 -7.52
C SER A 34 -9.41 -19.51 -7.89
N GLY A 35 -10.44 -19.32 -7.07
CA GLY A 35 -11.78 -19.85 -7.31
C GLY A 35 -12.85 -18.85 -6.91
N GLY A 36 -14.03 -18.97 -7.53
CA GLY A 36 -15.08 -18.03 -7.23
C GLY A 36 -16.35 -18.18 -8.05
N ALA A 37 -17.14 -17.12 -8.11
CA ALA A 37 -18.39 -17.05 -8.82
C ALA A 37 -18.22 -16.51 -10.25
N SER A 38 -18.99 -17.06 -11.16
CA SER A 38 -18.99 -16.74 -12.58
C SER A 38 -20.39 -16.29 -13.01
N PHE A 39 -20.49 -15.20 -13.73
CA PHE A 39 -21.73 -14.58 -14.19
C PHE A 39 -21.67 -14.35 -15.69
N ASN A 40 -22.42 -15.13 -16.46
CA ASN A 40 -22.54 -14.90 -17.89
C ASN A 40 -23.59 -13.81 -18.15
N GLN A 41 -23.27 -12.87 -19.02
CA GLN A 41 -24.30 -11.99 -19.59
C GLN A 41 -25.24 -12.77 -20.48
N ASP A 42 -26.48 -12.27 -20.64
CA ASP A 42 -27.45 -12.85 -21.55
C ASP A 42 -26.88 -12.92 -22.98
N GLN A 43 -26.77 -14.14 -23.52
CA GLN A 43 -26.23 -14.36 -24.86
C GLN A 43 -27.31 -14.26 -25.92
N THR A 44 -27.09 -13.46 -26.96
CA THR A 44 -28.05 -13.34 -28.07
C THR A 44 -27.91 -14.53 -29.02
N VAL A 45 -28.99 -15.26 -29.19
CA VAL A 45 -29.12 -16.34 -30.17
C VAL A 45 -29.64 -15.77 -31.49
N ARG A 46 -28.86 -15.84 -32.57
CA ARG A 46 -29.22 -15.30 -33.87
C ARG A 46 -29.65 -16.37 -34.87
N LEU A 47 -29.08 -17.53 -34.78
CA LEU A 47 -29.40 -18.65 -35.67
C LEU A 47 -29.69 -19.88 -34.83
N SER A 48 -30.71 -20.65 -35.20
CA SER A 48 -31.12 -21.86 -34.52
C SER A 48 -31.94 -22.71 -35.49
N PRO A 49 -31.85 -24.04 -35.49
CA PRO A 49 -32.58 -24.91 -36.42
C PRO A 49 -34.12 -24.76 -36.32
N VAL A 50 -34.66 -24.60 -35.11
CA VAL A 50 -36.10 -24.58 -34.89
C VAL A 50 -36.60 -23.44 -34.00
N LEU A 51 -35.73 -22.85 -33.20
CA LEU A 51 -36.15 -21.79 -32.29
C LEU A 51 -35.95 -20.40 -32.94
N PRO A 52 -36.82 -19.46 -32.69
CA PRO A 52 -36.64 -18.08 -33.14
C PRO A 52 -35.47 -17.43 -32.45
N SER A 53 -35.08 -16.22 -32.89
CA SER A 53 -34.12 -15.39 -32.20
C SER A 53 -34.54 -15.11 -30.79
N GLY A 54 -33.58 -15.07 -29.87
CA GLY A 54 -33.84 -14.85 -28.45
C GLY A 54 -32.57 -14.64 -27.65
N ARG A 55 -32.67 -14.77 -26.34
CA ARG A 55 -31.54 -14.64 -25.44
C ARG A 55 -31.47 -15.82 -24.47
N ASP A 56 -30.28 -16.36 -24.30
CA ASP A 56 -29.97 -17.30 -23.24
C ASP A 56 -29.68 -16.57 -21.96
N HIS A 57 -30.38 -16.96 -20.90
CA HIS A 57 -30.17 -16.46 -19.55
C HIS A 57 -29.54 -17.53 -18.68
N TYR A 58 -28.46 -17.17 -17.99
CA TYR A 58 -27.67 -18.11 -17.17
C TYR A 58 -27.77 -17.75 -15.70
N ASP A 59 -27.79 -18.77 -14.86
CA ASP A 59 -27.57 -18.62 -13.42
C ASP A 59 -26.10 -18.31 -13.14
N ALA A 60 -25.85 -17.76 -11.94
CA ALA A 60 -24.52 -17.68 -11.39
C ALA A 60 -23.88 -19.07 -11.35
N GLY A 61 -22.66 -19.16 -11.82
CA GLY A 61 -21.88 -20.38 -11.88
C GLY A 61 -20.64 -20.32 -11.03
N VAL A 62 -19.74 -21.26 -11.26
CA VAL A 62 -18.46 -21.36 -10.59
C VAL A 62 -17.32 -21.19 -11.60
N THR A 63 -16.21 -20.64 -11.12
CA THR A 63 -14.98 -20.50 -11.90
C THR A 63 -13.78 -20.85 -11.03
N GLY A 64 -12.73 -21.36 -11.68
CA GLY A 64 -11.45 -21.62 -11.06
C GLY A 64 -10.33 -21.41 -12.07
N LEU A 65 -9.18 -21.02 -11.59
CA LEU A 65 -8.00 -20.83 -12.42
C LEU A 65 -6.72 -21.16 -11.65
N GLY A 66 -5.68 -21.48 -12.43
CA GLY A 66 -4.32 -21.62 -11.94
C GLY A 66 -3.36 -20.96 -12.91
N SER A 67 -2.35 -20.28 -12.40
CA SER A 67 -1.35 -19.62 -13.22
C SER A 67 0.07 -19.81 -12.70
N VAL A 68 1.00 -19.73 -13.63
CA VAL A 68 2.44 -19.67 -13.38
C VAL A 68 2.94 -18.38 -14.05
N GLY A 69 3.67 -17.58 -13.31
CA GLY A 69 4.10 -16.28 -13.79
C GLY A 69 5.48 -15.87 -13.33
N TRP A 70 5.94 -14.77 -13.90
CA TRP A 70 7.22 -14.15 -13.60
C TRP A 70 7.06 -12.65 -13.37
N GLY A 71 7.47 -12.19 -12.19
CA GLY A 71 7.52 -10.79 -11.84
C GLY A 71 8.84 -10.16 -12.24
N LEU A 72 8.80 -8.99 -12.88
CA LEU A 72 9.98 -8.28 -13.36
C LEU A 72 10.65 -7.42 -12.27
N GLY A 73 10.01 -7.26 -11.12
CA GLY A 73 10.53 -6.44 -10.00
C GLY A 73 10.34 -4.93 -10.18
N ASN A 74 9.60 -4.50 -11.17
CA ASN A 74 9.28 -3.11 -11.47
C ASN A 74 7.76 -2.83 -11.51
N GLY A 75 6.96 -3.75 -10.94
CA GLY A 75 5.51 -3.72 -11.00
C GLY A 75 4.91 -4.59 -12.09
N PHE A 76 5.61 -4.83 -13.18
CA PHE A 76 5.10 -5.69 -14.25
C PHE A 76 5.29 -7.17 -13.96
N ARG A 77 4.26 -7.95 -14.30
CA ARG A 77 4.24 -9.41 -14.26
C ARG A 77 3.69 -9.96 -15.57
N VAL A 78 4.18 -11.12 -15.96
CA VAL A 78 3.63 -11.91 -17.05
C VAL A 78 3.28 -13.30 -16.52
N GLU A 79 2.17 -13.87 -16.99
CA GLU A 79 1.76 -15.20 -16.55
C GLU A 79 1.06 -15.99 -17.65
N VAL A 80 1.15 -17.29 -17.55
CA VAL A 80 0.32 -18.24 -18.30
C VAL A 80 -0.70 -18.82 -17.33
N GLU A 81 -1.95 -18.83 -17.75
CA GLU A 81 -3.10 -19.20 -16.94
C GLU A 81 -3.91 -20.27 -17.64
N GLY A 82 -4.32 -21.29 -16.88
CA GLY A 82 -5.41 -22.18 -17.24
C GLY A 82 -6.66 -21.83 -16.44
N ASN A 83 -7.81 -21.74 -17.09
CA ASN A 83 -9.06 -21.39 -16.43
C ASN A 83 -10.22 -22.30 -16.81
N TYR A 84 -11.18 -22.42 -15.90
CA TYR A 84 -12.40 -23.18 -16.04
C TYR A 84 -13.60 -22.38 -15.55
N ARG A 85 -14.73 -22.46 -16.28
CA ARG A 85 -16.00 -21.84 -15.93
C ARG A 85 -17.14 -22.82 -16.15
N ASN A 86 -18.19 -22.76 -15.33
CA ASN A 86 -19.37 -23.60 -15.46
C ASN A 86 -20.61 -22.83 -15.03
N ASN A 87 -21.47 -22.52 -15.98
CA ASN A 87 -22.72 -21.79 -15.77
C ASN A 87 -23.91 -22.64 -16.23
N ARG A 88 -24.98 -22.58 -15.47
CA ARG A 88 -26.25 -23.28 -15.81
C ARG A 88 -27.11 -22.39 -16.70
N LEU A 89 -27.58 -22.95 -17.81
CA LEU A 89 -28.63 -22.31 -18.61
C LEU A 89 -29.96 -22.43 -17.87
N GLN A 90 -30.57 -21.32 -17.51
CA GLN A 90 -31.80 -21.24 -16.74
C GLN A 90 -33.02 -21.05 -17.65
N GLN A 91 -32.93 -20.14 -18.60
CA GLN A 91 -34.05 -19.75 -19.43
C GLN A 91 -33.59 -19.33 -20.83
N PHE A 92 -34.41 -19.63 -21.81
CA PHE A 92 -34.35 -19.00 -23.13
C PHE A 92 -35.50 -17.97 -23.25
N LYS A 93 -35.17 -16.71 -23.41
CA LYS A 93 -36.14 -15.61 -23.56
C LYS A 93 -36.35 -15.30 -25.02
N SER A 94 -37.57 -15.52 -25.49
CA SER A 94 -38.03 -15.17 -26.84
C SER A 94 -39.28 -14.29 -26.77
N SER A 95 -39.48 -13.44 -27.74
CA SER A 95 -40.67 -12.63 -27.87
C SER A 95 -41.88 -13.44 -28.36
N TYR A 96 -41.68 -14.63 -28.84
CA TYR A 96 -42.71 -15.45 -29.47
C TYR A 96 -43.43 -16.37 -28.49
N PHE A 97 -42.72 -16.91 -27.50
CA PHE A 97 -43.29 -17.80 -26.51
C PHE A 97 -42.40 -17.90 -25.28
N PRO A 98 -42.95 -18.17 -24.10
CA PRO A 98 -42.15 -18.55 -22.95
C PRO A 98 -41.54 -19.93 -23.18
N SER A 99 -40.31 -20.13 -22.76
CA SER A 99 -39.60 -21.41 -22.92
C SER A 99 -38.88 -21.86 -21.65
N ALA A 100 -38.95 -23.13 -21.36
CA ALA A 100 -38.12 -23.74 -20.35
C ALA A 100 -36.78 -24.11 -20.98
N ALA A 101 -35.70 -23.78 -20.31
CA ALA A 101 -34.35 -24.18 -20.70
C ALA A 101 -33.64 -24.83 -19.51
N GLY A 102 -32.66 -25.67 -19.80
CA GLY A 102 -31.84 -26.31 -18.80
C GLY A 102 -30.61 -26.90 -19.42
N GLY A 103 -29.58 -27.06 -18.60
CA GLY A 103 -28.30 -27.60 -19.05
C GLY A 103 -27.14 -26.79 -18.55
N ARG A 104 -25.96 -26.99 -19.13
CA ARG A 104 -24.71 -26.35 -18.67
C ARG A 104 -23.90 -25.85 -19.86
N GLN A 105 -23.26 -24.73 -19.65
CA GLN A 105 -22.21 -24.17 -20.49
C GLN A 105 -20.91 -24.25 -19.69
N GLN A 106 -19.93 -24.97 -20.22
CA GLN A 106 -18.60 -25.14 -19.61
C GLN A 106 -17.58 -24.44 -20.50
N GLY A 107 -16.76 -23.60 -19.91
CA GLY A 107 -15.68 -22.90 -20.59
C GLY A 107 -14.32 -23.35 -20.05
N TYR A 108 -13.39 -23.54 -20.94
CA TYR A 108 -11.97 -23.78 -20.65
C TYR A 108 -11.15 -22.75 -21.39
N GLY A 109 -10.01 -22.36 -20.85
CA GLY A 109 -9.15 -21.41 -21.55
C GLY A 109 -7.70 -21.50 -21.10
N VAL A 110 -6.82 -21.17 -22.04
CA VAL A 110 -5.40 -20.90 -21.76
C VAL A 110 -5.12 -19.47 -22.17
N MET A 111 -4.59 -18.67 -21.25
CA MET A 111 -4.38 -17.24 -21.42
C MET A 111 -2.94 -16.87 -21.14
N ALA A 112 -2.42 -15.90 -21.88
CA ALA A 112 -1.21 -15.16 -21.55
C ALA A 112 -1.61 -13.78 -21.06
N ASN A 113 -1.22 -13.46 -19.84
CA ASN A 113 -1.59 -12.20 -19.17
C ASN A 113 -0.38 -11.32 -18.92
N ALA A 114 -0.57 -10.03 -19.06
CA ALA A 114 0.33 -8.99 -18.55
C ALA A 114 -0.39 -8.21 -17.46
N LEU A 115 0.25 -8.09 -16.29
CA LEU A 115 -0.30 -7.43 -15.12
C LEU A 115 0.66 -6.37 -14.61
N PHE A 116 0.09 -5.40 -13.90
CA PHE A 116 0.84 -4.34 -13.25
C PHE A 116 0.37 -4.17 -11.81
N ASP A 117 1.28 -4.36 -10.86
CA ASP A 117 1.07 -4.13 -9.44
C ASP A 117 1.34 -2.66 -9.11
N MET A 118 0.40 -2.00 -8.46
CA MET A 118 0.51 -0.60 -8.07
C MET A 118 0.98 -0.49 -6.63
N ASP A 119 2.04 0.27 -6.41
CA ASP A 119 2.42 0.72 -5.07
C ASP A 119 1.66 2.01 -4.74
N ILE A 120 0.72 1.91 -3.82
CA ILE A 120 -0.09 3.03 -3.35
C ILE A 120 0.39 3.58 -1.99
N GLY A 121 1.58 3.15 -1.53
CA GLY A 121 2.13 3.50 -0.22
C GLY A 121 1.47 2.77 0.96
N ALA A 122 0.57 1.82 0.71
CA ALA A 122 -0.07 1.01 1.73
C ALA A 122 0.59 -0.38 1.78
N ASN A 123 1.23 -0.71 2.91
CA ASN A 123 2.02 -1.94 3.04
C ASN A 123 1.20 -3.23 3.19
N TRP A 124 -0.11 -3.13 3.31
CA TRP A 124 -1.03 -4.24 3.57
C TRP A 124 -1.90 -4.62 2.36
N VAL A 125 -1.94 -3.77 1.31
CA VAL A 125 -2.72 -4.03 0.10
C VAL A 125 -2.02 -3.46 -1.13
N TYR A 126 -2.01 -4.25 -2.19
CA TYR A 126 -1.46 -3.89 -3.50
C TYR A 126 -2.52 -4.10 -4.56
N PRO A 127 -3.13 -3.03 -5.05
CA PRO A 127 -3.99 -3.11 -6.22
C PRO A 127 -3.17 -3.51 -7.45
N TYR A 128 -3.79 -4.28 -8.33
CA TYR A 128 -3.20 -4.61 -9.62
C TYR A 128 -4.26 -4.69 -10.69
N PHE A 129 -3.84 -4.45 -11.91
CA PHE A 129 -4.68 -4.63 -13.08
C PHE A 129 -3.89 -5.31 -14.19
N GLY A 130 -4.61 -5.87 -15.14
CA GLY A 130 -3.99 -6.56 -16.24
C GLY A 130 -4.94 -6.84 -17.38
N ALA A 131 -4.36 -7.29 -18.46
CA ALA A 131 -5.08 -7.77 -19.62
C ALA A 131 -4.44 -9.06 -20.12
N GLY A 132 -5.24 -9.89 -20.77
CA GLY A 132 -4.78 -11.16 -21.32
C GLY A 132 -5.45 -11.49 -22.64
N ILE A 133 -4.73 -12.25 -23.43
CA ILE A 133 -5.20 -12.85 -24.67
C ILE A 133 -4.92 -14.35 -24.66
N GLY A 134 -5.71 -15.11 -25.36
CA GLY A 134 -5.53 -16.56 -25.36
C GLY A 134 -6.50 -17.28 -26.28
N TYR A 135 -6.74 -18.53 -25.95
CA TYR A 135 -7.63 -19.40 -26.68
C TYR A 135 -8.57 -20.12 -25.71
N GLY A 136 -9.84 -20.14 -26.05
CA GLY A 136 -10.88 -20.73 -25.21
C GLY A 136 -11.71 -21.75 -25.96
N TRP A 137 -12.20 -22.72 -25.20
CA TRP A 137 -13.16 -23.72 -25.62
C TRP A 137 -14.43 -23.58 -24.79
N GLN A 138 -15.56 -23.70 -25.46
CA GLN A 138 -16.87 -23.60 -24.82
C GLN A 138 -17.68 -24.83 -25.22
N ALA A 139 -17.92 -25.67 -24.25
CA ALA A 139 -18.77 -26.86 -24.41
C ALA A 139 -20.19 -26.53 -23.88
N MET A 140 -21.19 -26.86 -24.67
CA MET A 140 -22.58 -26.69 -24.29
C MET A 140 -23.31 -28.06 -24.27
N ASN A 141 -24.05 -28.31 -23.21
CA ASN A 141 -24.97 -29.44 -23.09
C ASN A 141 -26.25 -28.96 -22.45
N ALA A 142 -27.19 -28.59 -23.30
CA ALA A 142 -28.41 -27.93 -22.89
C ALA A 142 -29.62 -28.36 -23.72
N SER A 143 -30.81 -28.07 -23.22
CA SER A 143 -32.03 -28.24 -23.96
C SER A 143 -32.97 -27.03 -23.72
N VAL A 144 -33.69 -26.67 -24.76
CA VAL A 144 -34.72 -25.64 -24.72
C VAL A 144 -36.03 -26.22 -25.18
N ARG A 145 -37.11 -25.96 -24.48
CA ARG A 145 -38.46 -26.48 -24.81
C ARG A 145 -39.48 -25.35 -24.75
N ALA A 146 -40.30 -25.27 -25.80
CA ALA A 146 -41.51 -24.46 -25.80
C ALA A 146 -42.63 -25.13 -25.00
N PRO A 147 -43.69 -24.40 -24.61
CA PRO A 147 -44.85 -24.99 -23.99
C PRO A 147 -45.42 -26.13 -24.83
N ASN A 148 -46.00 -27.12 -24.17
CA ASN A 148 -46.60 -28.34 -24.82
C ASN A 148 -45.61 -29.12 -25.71
N ASN A 149 -44.31 -28.90 -25.61
CA ASN A 149 -43.26 -29.55 -26.39
C ASN A 149 -43.39 -29.44 -27.92
N TYR A 150 -44.17 -28.50 -28.43
CA TYR A 150 -44.33 -28.37 -29.89
C TYR A 150 -43.05 -27.93 -30.59
N LEU A 151 -42.14 -27.28 -29.88
CA LEU A 151 -40.76 -27.02 -30.29
C LEU A 151 -39.82 -27.45 -29.19
N SER A 152 -38.80 -28.22 -29.52
CA SER A 152 -37.72 -28.58 -28.59
C SER A 152 -36.39 -28.59 -29.30
N GLN A 153 -35.35 -28.24 -28.61
CA GLN A 153 -34.01 -28.27 -29.14
C GLN A 153 -33.02 -28.81 -28.11
N LYS A 154 -32.21 -29.77 -28.52
CA LYS A 154 -31.02 -30.20 -27.82
C LYS A 154 -29.83 -29.43 -28.41
N ILE A 155 -28.94 -28.98 -27.55
CA ILE A 155 -27.75 -28.20 -27.91
C ILE A 155 -26.57 -28.96 -27.33
N GLY A 156 -25.57 -29.24 -28.15
CA GLY A 156 -24.37 -29.96 -27.74
C GLY A 156 -23.15 -29.56 -28.54
N GLY A 157 -22.01 -30.11 -28.14
CA GLY A 157 -20.73 -29.87 -28.83
C GLY A 157 -19.91 -28.74 -28.20
N THR A 158 -18.74 -28.58 -28.77
CA THR A 158 -17.71 -27.62 -28.29
C THR A 158 -17.37 -26.67 -29.43
N THR A 159 -17.38 -25.42 -29.16
CA THR A 159 -16.80 -24.37 -30.01
C THR A 159 -15.51 -23.85 -29.39
N SER A 160 -14.64 -23.29 -30.21
CA SER A 160 -13.38 -22.70 -29.74
C SER A 160 -13.04 -21.46 -30.52
N ASN A 161 -12.42 -20.50 -29.86
CA ASN A 161 -12.05 -19.25 -30.48
C ASN A 161 -10.96 -18.51 -29.68
N PHE A 162 -10.42 -17.45 -30.27
CA PHE A 162 -9.61 -16.53 -29.49
C PHE A 162 -10.41 -15.89 -28.36
N ALA A 163 -9.71 -15.66 -27.26
CA ALA A 163 -10.29 -15.06 -26.07
C ALA A 163 -9.44 -13.87 -25.61
N TYR A 164 -10.10 -12.95 -24.94
CA TYR A 164 -9.42 -11.86 -24.23
C TYR A 164 -10.04 -11.66 -22.85
N GLN A 165 -9.26 -11.10 -21.96
CA GLN A 165 -9.72 -10.79 -20.60
C GLN A 165 -9.13 -9.51 -20.06
N GLY A 166 -9.87 -8.85 -19.17
CA GLY A 166 -9.44 -7.77 -18.30
C GLY A 166 -9.43 -8.25 -16.85
N ILE A 167 -8.42 -7.88 -16.12
CA ILE A 167 -8.17 -8.31 -14.75
C ILE A 167 -8.03 -7.07 -13.87
N PHE A 168 -8.72 -7.06 -12.74
CA PHE A 168 -8.52 -6.10 -11.68
C PHE A 168 -8.53 -6.83 -10.34
N GLY A 169 -7.52 -6.59 -9.51
CA GLY A 169 -7.39 -7.32 -8.25
C GLY A 169 -6.72 -6.54 -7.14
N LEU A 170 -6.83 -7.10 -5.95
CA LEU A 170 -6.14 -6.65 -4.76
C LEU A 170 -5.33 -7.82 -4.20
N SER A 171 -4.09 -7.57 -3.85
CA SER A 171 -3.19 -8.53 -3.21
C SER A 171 -2.90 -8.11 -1.79
N PHE A 172 -3.05 -9.04 -0.86
CA PHE A 172 -2.84 -8.87 0.57
C PHE A 172 -1.71 -9.82 1.02
N PRO A 173 -0.49 -9.32 1.21
CA PRO A 173 0.61 -10.14 1.71
C PRO A 173 0.31 -10.74 3.08
N VAL A 174 0.67 -11.99 3.28
CA VAL A 174 0.46 -12.70 4.55
C VAL A 174 1.70 -12.49 5.45
N PRO A 175 1.60 -11.73 6.56
CA PRO A 175 2.79 -11.30 7.32
C PRO A 175 3.62 -12.43 7.93
N PHE A 176 3.01 -13.57 8.23
CA PHE A 176 3.67 -14.73 8.84
C PHE A 176 4.12 -15.79 7.83
N ALA A 177 3.82 -15.62 6.55
CA ALA A 177 4.18 -16.55 5.49
C ALA A 177 4.84 -15.78 4.33
N VAL A 178 6.16 -15.67 4.39
CA VAL A 178 6.95 -14.93 3.40
C VAL A 178 6.71 -15.49 2.00
N GLY A 179 6.39 -14.62 1.06
CA GLY A 179 6.07 -14.99 -0.32
C GLY A 179 4.60 -15.36 -0.57
N LEU A 180 3.79 -15.54 0.48
CA LEU A 180 2.37 -15.85 0.32
C LEU A 180 1.54 -14.55 0.34
N SER A 181 0.61 -14.44 -0.60
CA SER A 181 -0.39 -13.37 -0.65
C SER A 181 -1.78 -13.96 -0.86
N PHE A 182 -2.76 -13.42 -0.17
CA PHE A 182 -4.16 -13.60 -0.47
C PHE A 182 -4.58 -12.63 -1.58
N THR A 183 -5.40 -13.07 -2.53
CA THR A 183 -5.85 -12.23 -3.65
C THR A 183 -7.36 -12.21 -3.77
N THR A 184 -7.90 -11.05 -4.14
CA THR A 184 -9.27 -10.91 -4.61
C THR A 184 -9.25 -10.33 -6.01
N GLU A 185 -10.03 -10.90 -6.92
CA GLU A 185 -10.00 -10.50 -8.32
C GLU A 185 -11.41 -10.34 -8.89
N TYR A 186 -11.57 -9.32 -9.70
CA TYR A 186 -12.63 -9.22 -10.69
C TYR A 186 -12.03 -9.48 -12.07
N ARG A 187 -12.68 -10.35 -12.83
CA ARG A 187 -12.28 -10.65 -14.22
C ARG A 187 -13.45 -10.46 -15.17
N PHE A 188 -13.18 -9.78 -16.24
CA PHE A 188 -13.98 -9.75 -17.43
C PHE A 188 -13.35 -10.66 -18.47
N TYR A 189 -14.08 -11.61 -19.00
CA TYR A 189 -13.60 -12.56 -20.03
C TYR A 189 -14.57 -12.56 -21.20
N SER A 190 -14.04 -12.66 -22.42
CA SER A 190 -14.83 -12.81 -23.61
C SER A 190 -14.19 -13.79 -24.58
N LEU A 191 -14.99 -14.71 -25.08
CA LEU A 191 -14.66 -15.54 -26.22
C LEU A 191 -15.11 -14.83 -27.47
N LEU A 192 -14.20 -14.60 -28.43
CA LEU A 192 -14.53 -13.93 -29.68
C LEU A 192 -15.54 -14.78 -30.47
N GLY A 193 -16.60 -14.18 -30.91
CA GLY A 193 -17.70 -14.89 -31.59
C GLY A 193 -17.87 -14.45 -33.04
N PRO A 194 -18.71 -15.15 -33.77
CA PRO A 194 -19.84 -15.95 -33.34
C PRO A 194 -19.46 -17.37 -32.87
N ASN A 195 -20.09 -17.83 -31.78
CA ASN A 195 -19.89 -19.17 -31.22
C ASN A 195 -21.03 -20.11 -31.65
N GLY A 196 -20.70 -21.15 -32.39
CA GLY A 196 -21.65 -22.10 -32.91
C GLY A 196 -21.58 -23.44 -32.17
N HIS A 197 -22.74 -23.92 -31.71
CA HIS A 197 -22.89 -25.26 -31.13
C HIS A 197 -23.83 -26.09 -31.97
N HIS A 198 -23.55 -27.37 -32.13
CA HIS A 198 -24.44 -28.28 -32.84
C HIS A 198 -25.79 -28.34 -32.10
N ALA A 199 -26.86 -28.29 -32.85
CA ALA A 199 -28.21 -28.34 -32.27
C ALA A 199 -29.14 -29.17 -33.13
N THR A 200 -29.80 -30.10 -32.47
CA THR A 200 -30.86 -30.90 -33.07
C THR A 200 -32.21 -30.41 -32.54
N GLY A 201 -33.06 -29.98 -33.45
CA GLY A 201 -34.39 -29.48 -33.11
C GLY A 201 -35.48 -30.38 -33.56
N TYR A 202 -36.57 -30.42 -32.82
CA TYR A 202 -37.83 -31.07 -33.16
C TYR A 202 -38.96 -30.04 -33.16
N GLY A 203 -39.67 -29.95 -34.29
CA GLY A 203 -40.79 -29.05 -34.43
C GLY A 203 -42.08 -29.83 -34.68
N SER A 204 -43.19 -29.12 -34.56
CA SER A 204 -44.50 -29.65 -34.90
C SER A 204 -45.10 -28.82 -36.03
N ILE A 205 -45.64 -29.46 -37.04
CA ILE A 205 -46.36 -28.81 -38.11
C ILE A 205 -47.84 -28.74 -37.70
N GLY A 206 -48.50 -27.61 -37.87
CA GLY A 206 -49.89 -27.41 -37.55
C GLY A 206 -50.22 -26.45 -36.40
N GLY A 207 -49.16 -25.84 -35.84
CA GLY A 207 -49.32 -24.84 -34.79
C GLY A 207 -49.60 -25.43 -33.41
N TYR A 208 -50.01 -24.54 -32.50
CA TYR A 208 -50.17 -24.82 -31.08
C TYR A 208 -51.31 -25.81 -30.77
N ASP A 209 -52.36 -25.78 -31.58
CA ASP A 209 -53.63 -26.49 -31.33
C ASP A 209 -53.68 -27.91 -31.98
N ALA A 210 -52.83 -28.21 -32.94
CA ALA A 210 -52.81 -29.49 -33.63
C ALA A 210 -51.40 -29.96 -34.02
N PRO A 211 -50.54 -30.30 -33.07
CA PRO A 211 -49.16 -30.61 -33.32
C PRO A 211 -48.94 -31.91 -34.08
N ARG A 212 -48.36 -31.84 -35.27
CA ARG A 212 -47.86 -32.98 -36.01
C ARG A 212 -46.32 -33.02 -35.96
N PRO A 213 -45.68 -34.11 -35.61
CA PRO A 213 -44.20 -34.13 -35.57
C PRO A 213 -43.64 -33.91 -36.97
N ALA A 214 -42.83 -32.86 -37.12
CA ALA A 214 -42.09 -32.55 -38.33
C ALA A 214 -40.63 -32.98 -38.21
N GLY A 215 -40.31 -34.17 -38.10
CA GLY A 215 -38.94 -34.68 -38.15
C GLY A 215 -37.87 -33.91 -37.32
N ALA A 216 -36.70 -34.48 -37.25
CA ALA A 216 -35.52 -33.82 -36.63
C ALA A 216 -34.89 -32.83 -37.63
N MET A 217 -34.56 -31.65 -37.18
CA MET A 217 -33.81 -30.64 -37.94
C MET A 217 -32.47 -30.43 -37.26
N ASP A 218 -31.39 -30.68 -38.01
CA ASP A 218 -30.01 -30.46 -37.53
C ASP A 218 -29.46 -29.16 -38.07
N GLY A 219 -28.61 -28.53 -37.26
CA GLY A 219 -27.95 -27.32 -37.63
C GLY A 219 -27.09 -26.74 -36.50
N ASN A 220 -26.62 -25.53 -36.71
CA ASN A 220 -25.85 -24.85 -35.70
C ASN A 220 -26.70 -23.79 -35.02
N ARG A 221 -26.63 -23.75 -33.70
CA ARG A 221 -27.12 -22.66 -32.88
C ARG A 221 -25.98 -21.68 -32.64
N VAL A 222 -26.13 -20.47 -33.12
CA VAL A 222 -25.10 -19.46 -33.10
C VAL A 222 -25.44 -18.38 -32.09
N THR A 223 -24.53 -18.16 -31.14
CA THR A 223 -24.63 -17.12 -30.13
C THR A 223 -23.62 -16.02 -30.36
N ARG A 224 -23.93 -14.82 -29.89
CA ARG A 224 -23.04 -13.64 -29.84
C ARG A 224 -23.00 -13.09 -28.41
N ASN A 225 -22.02 -12.26 -28.14
CA ASN A 225 -21.81 -11.57 -26.85
C ASN A 225 -21.56 -12.55 -25.71
N ASP A 226 -20.52 -13.37 -25.85
CA ASP A 226 -20.10 -14.25 -24.78
C ASP A 226 -19.23 -13.46 -23.78
N PHE A 227 -19.89 -12.68 -22.95
CA PHE A 227 -19.26 -11.89 -21.89
C PHE A 227 -19.49 -12.57 -20.54
N ASN A 228 -18.39 -12.83 -19.86
CA ASN A 228 -18.38 -13.44 -18.54
C ASN A 228 -17.70 -12.52 -17.53
N HIS A 229 -18.32 -12.35 -16.40
CA HIS A 229 -17.80 -11.61 -15.25
C HIS A 229 -17.53 -12.60 -14.13
N SER A 230 -16.40 -12.51 -13.47
CA SER A 230 -16.04 -13.40 -12.38
C SER A 230 -15.50 -12.62 -11.18
N LEU A 231 -15.90 -13.08 -9.99
CA LEU A 231 -15.33 -12.65 -8.73
C LEU A 231 -14.61 -13.82 -8.09
N LEU A 232 -13.34 -13.67 -7.83
CA LEU A 232 -12.47 -14.74 -7.37
C LEU A 232 -11.76 -14.38 -6.08
N LEU A 233 -11.51 -15.39 -5.28
CA LEU A 233 -10.61 -15.37 -4.14
C LEU A 233 -9.50 -16.35 -4.42
N GLY A 234 -8.26 -16.00 -4.09
CA GLY A 234 -7.12 -16.81 -4.44
C GLY A 234 -5.93 -16.64 -3.52
N LEU A 235 -4.92 -17.42 -3.83
CA LEU A 235 -3.60 -17.38 -3.21
C LEU A 235 -2.55 -17.26 -4.30
N ARG A 236 -1.52 -16.48 -4.03
CA ARG A 236 -0.31 -16.37 -4.84
C ARG A 236 0.89 -16.67 -3.96
N TYR A 237 1.79 -17.50 -4.45
CA TYR A 237 3.03 -17.83 -3.79
C TYR A 237 4.24 -17.47 -4.66
N GLU A 238 5.13 -16.69 -4.13
CA GLU A 238 6.38 -16.23 -4.74
C GLU A 238 7.53 -17.12 -4.22
N PHE A 239 8.27 -17.77 -5.13
CA PHE A 239 9.35 -18.70 -4.75
C PHE A 239 10.63 -18.00 -4.30
N ASN A 240 10.84 -16.76 -4.71
CA ASN A 240 12.01 -15.97 -4.34
C ASN A 240 11.55 -14.57 -3.92
N PRO A 241 10.76 -14.45 -2.84
CA PRO A 241 10.32 -13.17 -2.35
C PRO A 241 11.57 -12.39 -1.95
N ALA A 242 11.59 -11.10 -2.27
CA ALA A 242 12.67 -10.26 -1.79
C ALA A 242 12.62 -10.24 -0.24
N PRO A 243 13.77 -10.24 0.43
CA PRO A 243 13.82 -10.24 1.89
C PRO A 243 13.00 -9.05 2.41
N PRO A 244 12.22 -9.24 3.48
CA PRO A 244 11.52 -8.13 4.10
C PRO A 244 12.54 -7.05 4.44
N PRO A 245 12.23 -5.76 4.25
CA PRO A 245 13.12 -4.69 4.64
C PRO A 245 13.53 -4.93 6.10
N PRO A 246 14.82 -4.72 6.45
CA PRO A 246 15.26 -4.88 7.82
C PRO A 246 14.27 -4.12 8.69
N ARG A 247 13.69 -4.79 9.69
CA ARG A 247 12.86 -4.11 10.68
C ARG A 247 13.66 -2.89 11.09
N SER A 248 13.13 -1.70 10.88
CA SER A 248 13.64 -0.51 11.53
C SER A 248 13.56 -0.85 13.02
N VAL A 249 14.66 -1.36 13.59
CA VAL A 249 14.81 -1.37 15.04
C VAL A 249 14.47 0.07 15.41
N PRO A 250 13.53 0.32 16.33
CA PRO A 250 13.35 1.66 16.82
C PRO A 250 14.77 2.11 17.17
N VAL A 251 15.30 3.08 16.42
CA VAL A 251 16.51 3.76 16.86
C VAL A 251 16.08 4.25 18.22
N MET A 252 16.58 3.58 19.28
CA MET A 252 16.49 4.15 20.62
C MET A 252 17.10 5.53 20.41
N THR A 253 16.25 6.52 20.21
CA THR A 253 16.65 7.91 20.29
C THR A 253 17.35 7.99 21.60
N ALA A 254 18.68 8.15 21.56
CA ALA A 254 19.44 8.43 22.77
C ALA A 254 18.61 9.47 23.53
N PRO A 255 18.36 9.28 24.83
CA PRO A 255 17.56 10.22 25.61
C PRO A 255 17.97 11.61 25.19
N ALA A 256 17.01 12.45 24.78
CA ALA A 256 17.31 13.81 24.37
C ALA A 256 18.26 14.39 25.41
N PRO A 257 19.44 14.93 25.04
CA PRO A 257 20.39 15.44 26.01
C PRO A 257 19.64 16.35 26.96
N ALA A 258 19.77 16.09 28.23
CA ALA A 258 19.11 16.89 29.27
C ALA A 258 19.41 18.38 28.96
N PRO A 259 18.45 19.29 29.01
CA PRO A 259 18.66 20.66 28.62
C PRO A 259 19.90 21.20 29.37
N ALA A 260 20.87 21.65 28.59
CA ALA A 260 22.12 22.16 29.12
C ALA A 260 21.82 23.29 30.13
N ARG A 261 22.26 23.11 31.37
CA ARG A 261 22.06 24.14 32.38
C ARG A 261 23.13 25.22 32.14
N SER A 262 22.67 26.44 31.89
CA SER A 262 23.59 27.59 31.69
C SER A 262 23.51 28.60 32.83
N TYR A 263 24.67 29.11 33.20
CA TYR A 263 24.81 30.17 34.23
C TYR A 263 25.49 31.38 33.61
N LEU A 264 25.01 32.57 33.90
CA LEU A 264 25.55 33.82 33.39
C LEU A 264 26.28 34.57 34.52
N VAL A 265 27.54 34.82 34.31
CA VAL A 265 28.40 35.59 35.24
C VAL A 265 28.76 36.92 34.59
N PHE A 266 28.37 38.02 35.21
CA PHE A 266 28.61 39.37 34.68
C PHE A 266 29.83 40.02 35.29
N PHE A 267 30.47 40.91 34.52
CA PHE A 267 31.72 41.60 34.87
C PHE A 267 31.59 43.13 34.75
N ASP A 268 32.35 43.83 35.60
CA ASP A 268 32.51 45.27 35.50
C ASP A 268 33.25 45.66 34.22
N TRP A 269 33.11 46.93 33.86
CA TRP A 269 33.78 47.45 32.67
C TRP A 269 35.31 47.36 32.81
N ASP A 270 35.93 46.83 31.78
CA ASP A 270 37.40 46.64 31.69
C ASP A 270 38.03 45.78 32.82
N ARG A 271 37.22 45.01 33.55
CA ARG A 271 37.66 44.12 34.64
C ARG A 271 37.42 42.64 34.30
N ALA A 272 38.32 41.79 34.89
CA ALA A 272 38.20 40.33 34.86
C ALA A 272 38.10 39.74 36.27
N GLU A 273 38.03 40.57 37.33
CA GLU A 273 37.88 40.10 38.70
C GLU A 273 36.43 39.70 38.94
N LEU A 274 36.25 38.61 39.69
CA LEU A 274 34.93 38.12 40.09
C LEU A 274 34.41 38.97 41.28
N THR A 275 33.21 39.51 41.15
CA THR A 275 32.47 40.08 42.27
C THR A 275 31.96 38.98 43.20
N ASP A 276 31.56 39.31 44.43
CA ASP A 276 30.99 38.33 45.37
C ASP A 276 29.74 37.64 44.78
N ARG A 277 28.92 38.37 44.06
CA ARG A 277 27.77 37.84 43.36
C ARG A 277 28.19 36.86 42.23
N ALA A 278 29.22 37.24 41.50
CA ALA A 278 29.79 36.39 40.46
C ALA A 278 30.30 35.06 41.07
N ARG A 279 31.02 35.10 42.19
CA ARG A 279 31.50 33.94 42.93
C ARG A 279 30.35 33.04 43.38
N SER A 280 29.27 33.60 43.91
CA SER A 280 28.07 32.84 44.33
C SER A 280 27.44 32.10 43.15
N ILE A 281 27.37 32.70 41.95
CA ILE A 281 26.85 32.05 40.76
C ILE A 281 27.79 30.93 40.31
N VAL A 282 29.10 31.12 40.30
CA VAL A 282 30.11 30.09 39.97
C VAL A 282 30.04 28.93 40.95
N GLY A 283 29.93 29.22 42.27
CA GLY A 283 29.76 28.18 43.29
C GLY A 283 28.49 27.36 43.11
N THR A 284 27.38 28.00 42.72
CA THR A 284 26.14 27.28 42.38
C THR A 284 26.34 26.38 41.16
N ALA A 285 27.05 26.84 40.15
CA ALA A 285 27.37 26.06 38.96
C ALA A 285 28.27 24.86 39.32
N ALA A 286 29.27 25.07 40.20
CA ALA A 286 30.16 24.03 40.71
C ALA A 286 29.39 22.95 41.50
N GLN A 287 28.53 23.36 42.42
CA GLN A 287 27.66 22.43 43.19
C GLN A 287 26.77 21.60 42.26
N ASN A 288 26.11 22.22 41.30
CA ASN A 288 25.26 21.51 40.35
C ASN A 288 26.06 20.59 39.43
N SER A 289 27.33 20.91 39.17
CA SER A 289 28.22 20.06 38.38
C SER A 289 28.59 18.76 39.07
N THR A 290 28.67 18.74 40.40
CA THR A 290 29.00 17.54 41.21
C THR A 290 27.80 16.61 41.43
N HIS A 291 26.59 17.11 41.31
CA HIS A 291 25.35 16.32 41.48
C HIS A 291 24.86 15.67 40.16
N THR A 292 25.47 15.96 39.03
CA THR A 292 25.08 15.44 37.72
C THR A 292 26.28 14.71 37.10
N GLN A 293 26.04 13.61 36.40
CA GLN A 293 27.11 12.94 35.63
C GLN A 293 27.43 13.82 34.40
N LEU A 294 28.25 14.84 34.63
CA LEU A 294 28.67 15.76 33.57
C LEU A 294 29.79 15.18 32.75
N THR A 295 29.71 15.36 31.45
CA THR A 295 30.75 14.95 30.51
C THR A 295 31.67 16.13 30.19
N ARG A 296 31.19 17.38 30.27
CA ARG A 296 31.93 18.58 29.89
C ARG A 296 31.30 19.83 30.47
N ILE A 297 32.14 20.82 30.81
CA ILE A 297 31.76 22.18 31.17
C ILE A 297 32.39 23.15 30.18
N GLU A 298 31.59 23.98 29.53
CA GLU A 298 32.08 25.04 28.65
C GLU A 298 31.99 26.36 29.38
N VAL A 299 33.10 27.17 29.32
CA VAL A 299 33.21 28.49 29.92
C VAL A 299 33.54 29.46 28.81
N ASN A 300 32.52 30.17 28.37
CA ASN A 300 32.58 31.05 27.19
C ASN A 300 32.56 32.53 27.63
N GLY A 301 33.63 33.25 27.38
CA GLY A 301 33.79 34.66 27.77
C GLY A 301 33.44 35.66 26.66
N TYR A 302 32.78 36.75 27.02
CA TYR A 302 32.34 37.80 26.10
C TYR A 302 32.65 39.19 26.64
N THR A 303 32.71 40.19 25.75
CA THR A 303 32.81 41.62 26.09
C THR A 303 31.71 42.40 25.38
N ASP A 304 31.47 43.62 25.86
CA ASP A 304 30.83 44.64 25.02
C ASP A 304 31.79 45.08 23.89
N ASN A 305 31.31 45.88 22.97
CA ASN A 305 32.10 46.40 21.84
C ASN A 305 32.77 47.75 22.16
N SER A 306 32.77 48.19 23.46
CA SER A 306 33.47 49.39 23.88
C SER A 306 34.96 49.07 24.06
N ALA A 307 35.82 49.91 23.52
CA ALA A 307 37.24 49.83 23.69
C ALA A 307 37.89 51.22 23.71
N ALA A 308 38.97 51.37 24.46
CA ALA A 308 39.72 52.63 24.48
C ALA A 308 40.30 52.97 23.10
N HIS A 309 40.53 51.98 22.25
CA HIS A 309 41.02 52.13 20.88
C HIS A 309 40.09 51.38 19.92
N PRO A 310 39.26 52.04 19.11
CA PRO A 310 38.36 51.39 18.16
C PRO A 310 39.09 50.69 17.02
N GLY A 311 38.42 49.75 16.38
CA GLY A 311 38.95 48.96 15.26
C GLY A 311 39.67 47.69 15.67
N THR A 312 40.57 47.19 14.84
CA THR A 312 41.25 45.89 15.02
C THR A 312 42.02 45.75 16.34
N ARG A 313 42.56 46.83 16.87
CA ARG A 313 43.23 46.87 18.18
C ARG A 313 42.25 46.68 19.33
N GLY A 314 41.06 47.28 19.22
CA GLY A 314 40.01 47.12 20.19
C GLY A 314 39.46 45.70 20.18
N ALA A 315 39.18 45.11 19.03
CA ALA A 315 38.74 43.73 18.90
C ALA A 315 39.75 42.72 19.48
N ALA A 316 41.06 42.95 19.21
CA ALA A 316 42.09 42.10 19.77
C ALA A 316 42.21 42.25 21.31
N TYR A 317 42.00 43.46 21.85
CA TYR A 317 41.92 43.70 23.29
C TYR A 317 40.72 42.99 23.90
N ASN A 318 39.53 43.17 23.32
CA ASN A 318 38.30 42.53 23.77
C ASN A 318 38.38 40.98 23.75
N LEU A 319 39.03 40.44 22.75
CA LEU A 319 39.28 38.97 22.70
C LEU A 319 40.18 38.53 23.90
N LYS A 320 41.26 39.25 24.19
CA LYS A 320 42.10 38.95 25.35
C LYS A 320 41.36 39.15 26.68
N LEU A 321 40.54 40.19 26.80
CA LEU A 321 39.77 40.45 28.01
C LEU A 321 38.72 39.37 28.25
N SER A 322 38.01 38.92 27.19
CA SER A 322 37.04 37.84 27.30
C SER A 322 37.72 36.51 27.72
N GLN A 323 38.91 36.22 27.22
CA GLN A 323 39.70 35.05 27.63
C GLN A 323 40.07 35.15 29.12
N ARG A 324 40.58 36.28 29.59
CA ARG A 324 40.91 36.48 31.01
C ARG A 324 39.71 36.33 31.95
N ARG A 325 38.53 36.75 31.54
CA ARG A 325 37.27 36.56 32.28
C ARG A 325 36.91 35.07 32.39
N ALA A 326 36.98 34.39 31.27
CA ALA A 326 36.72 32.96 31.24
C ALA A 326 37.72 32.15 32.05
N ASP A 327 38.99 32.55 32.02
CA ASP A 327 40.05 31.90 32.83
C ASP A 327 39.85 32.17 34.35
N ALA A 328 39.40 33.37 34.74
CA ALA A 328 39.05 33.68 36.12
C ALA A 328 37.86 32.81 36.62
N VAL A 329 36.85 32.61 35.80
CA VAL A 329 35.72 31.68 36.12
C VAL A 329 36.20 30.25 36.23
N ARG A 330 37.08 29.81 35.31
CA ARG A 330 37.70 28.45 35.37
C ARG A 330 38.47 28.24 36.69
N ALA A 331 39.30 29.24 37.08
CA ALA A 331 40.05 29.15 38.32
C ALA A 331 39.16 29.03 39.57
N GLU A 332 38.05 29.76 39.58
CA GLU A 332 37.05 29.69 40.64
C GLU A 332 36.35 28.34 40.68
N LEU A 333 35.86 27.81 39.51
CA LEU A 333 35.26 26.46 39.42
C LEU A 333 36.20 25.37 39.95
N ILE A 334 37.50 25.45 39.64
CA ILE A 334 38.50 24.50 40.15
C ILE A 334 38.65 24.64 41.68
N ARG A 335 38.66 25.86 42.20
CA ARG A 335 38.71 26.14 43.65
C ARG A 335 37.49 25.56 44.35
N ASP A 336 36.32 25.62 43.71
CA ASP A 336 35.04 25.07 44.23
C ASP A 336 34.91 23.56 44.00
N GLY A 337 35.99 22.87 43.57
CA GLY A 337 36.10 21.41 43.51
C GLY A 337 35.81 20.77 42.15
N VAL A 338 35.65 21.55 41.07
CA VAL A 338 35.43 21.00 39.73
C VAL A 338 36.73 20.53 39.12
N ALA A 339 36.75 19.32 38.56
CA ALA A 339 37.96 18.77 37.91
C ALA A 339 38.35 19.60 36.68
N GLY A 340 39.57 20.15 36.67
CA GLY A 340 40.01 21.05 35.61
C GLY A 340 40.02 20.46 34.21
N GLY A 341 40.11 19.10 34.09
CA GLY A 341 40.07 18.40 32.81
C GLY A 341 38.68 18.39 32.16
N LEU A 342 37.60 18.67 32.91
CA LEU A 342 36.23 18.77 32.38
C LEU A 342 35.92 20.15 31.82
N ILE A 343 36.75 21.17 32.10
CA ILE A 343 36.48 22.57 31.80
C ILE A 343 37.19 22.99 30.51
N ALA A 344 36.40 23.28 29.48
CA ALA A 344 36.86 23.91 28.25
C ALA A 344 36.59 25.41 28.30
N VAL A 345 37.62 26.21 28.03
CA VAL A 345 37.57 27.68 28.12
C VAL A 345 37.76 28.31 26.75
N LYS A 346 36.91 29.30 26.42
CA LYS A 346 37.04 30.06 25.18
C LYS A 346 36.61 31.52 25.34
N GLY A 347 37.48 32.44 24.88
CA GLY A 347 37.13 33.83 24.74
C GLY A 347 36.59 34.14 23.34
N TYR A 348 35.50 34.86 23.25
CA TYR A 348 34.86 35.27 21.99
C TYR A 348 34.97 36.79 21.72
N GLY A 349 35.52 37.56 22.68
CA GLY A 349 35.57 39.01 22.56
C GLY A 349 34.18 39.64 22.44
N GLU A 350 34.02 40.54 21.50
CA GLU A 350 32.77 41.24 21.20
C GLU A 350 31.85 40.46 20.23
N SER A 351 32.23 39.23 19.81
CA SER A 351 31.40 38.39 18.97
C SER A 351 30.21 37.85 19.78
N ASN A 352 29.07 37.63 19.11
CA ASN A 352 27.86 37.09 19.70
C ASN A 352 27.33 37.91 20.92
N PRO A 353 27.03 39.21 20.74
CA PRO A 353 26.46 40.02 21.80
C PRO A 353 25.10 39.49 22.25
N LEU A 354 24.84 39.50 23.56
CA LEU A 354 23.52 39.16 24.12
C LEU A 354 22.51 40.24 23.76
N VAL A 355 22.97 41.49 23.78
CA VAL A 355 22.17 42.66 23.39
C VAL A 355 22.89 43.36 22.23
N GLN A 356 22.19 43.53 21.12
CA GLN A 356 22.72 44.27 19.97
C GLN A 356 22.86 45.76 20.33
N THR A 357 24.03 46.32 20.09
CA THR A 357 24.34 47.73 20.40
C THR A 357 24.98 48.44 19.21
N GLY A 358 24.89 49.75 19.19
CA GLY A 358 25.70 50.57 18.27
C GLY A 358 27.20 50.42 18.51
N PRO A 359 28.02 50.98 17.61
CA PRO A 359 29.47 50.93 17.76
C PRO A 359 29.96 51.59 19.06
N ASN A 360 31.00 51.02 19.69
CA ASN A 360 31.65 51.53 20.89
C ASN A 360 30.69 51.85 22.07
N THR A 361 29.74 50.96 22.31
CA THR A 361 28.73 51.09 23.35
C THR A 361 29.06 50.21 24.55
N ARG A 362 29.00 50.77 25.75
CA ARG A 362 29.15 50.01 27.01
C ARG A 362 27.84 49.35 27.35
N GLU A 363 27.79 48.00 27.19
CA GLU A 363 26.60 47.20 27.50
C GLU A 363 26.92 46.18 28.59
N PRO A 364 26.36 46.37 29.82
CA PRO A 364 26.64 45.45 30.92
C PRO A 364 26.29 44.00 30.63
N GLN A 365 25.23 43.72 29.90
CA GLN A 365 24.76 42.37 29.62
C GLN A 365 25.70 41.65 28.63
N ASN A 366 26.45 42.38 27.81
CA ASN A 366 27.43 41.76 26.91
C ASN A 366 28.74 41.41 27.62
N ARG A 367 29.01 42.02 28.82
CA ARG A 367 30.20 41.71 29.63
C ARG A 367 29.96 40.50 30.52
N ARG A 368 29.94 39.32 29.94
CA ARG A 368 29.55 38.08 30.62
C ARG A 368 30.50 36.92 30.34
N VAL A 369 30.37 35.92 31.17
CA VAL A 369 30.85 34.56 30.94
C VAL A 369 29.65 33.61 31.07
N GLU A 370 29.51 32.75 30.10
CA GLU A 370 28.52 31.65 30.11
C GLU A 370 29.18 30.39 30.57
N ILE A 371 28.62 29.74 31.60
CA ILE A 371 29.03 28.39 32.06
C ILE A 371 27.93 27.43 31.58
N ILE A 372 28.26 26.50 30.73
CA ILE A 372 27.30 25.54 30.17
C ILE A 372 27.72 24.14 30.63
N LEU A 373 26.79 23.47 31.33
CA LEU A 373 26.97 22.11 31.84
C LEU A 373 26.34 21.11 30.87
N HIS A 374 27.14 20.18 30.35
CA HIS A 374 26.72 19.13 29.40
C HIS A 374 26.75 17.74 30.01
#